data_ef8ce52d714fb1ed8cba0630733f8335
#
_entry.id   ef8ce52d714fb1ed8cba0630733f8335
#
_cell.length_a   1.000
_cell.length_b   1.000
_cell.length_c   1.000
_cell.angle_alpha   90.00
_cell.angle_beta   90.00
_cell.angle_gamma   90.00
#
_symmetry.space_group_name_H-M   'P 1'
#
loop_
_entity.id
_entity.type
_entity.pdbx_description
1 polymer ?
#
loop_
_entity_poly.entity_id
_entity_poly.type
_entity_poly.pdbx_seq_one_letter_code
_entity_poly.pdbx_strand_id
1 'polypeptide(L)'
;MLCPSCGHDNLEGMDRCDNCMKSLRDLDVPRADATGGVVRSVMEDDLSRLEQEETVIVRPGDSALGVAQSMKESRKGCALVLDDAGKLVGIFTEHDVMKKLISAGESVRDVPVDQLMTRNPEALRETDSVAAALNKMAMGRYRHVPIAKDDGRYVVASITSVLRYIAQEDW
;
A
#
# COMPACT_ATOMS: atom_id res chain seq x y z
N MET A 1 22.07 7.49 12.70
CA MET A 1 21.03 6.70 13.42
C MET A 1 21.66 5.47 14.04
N LEU A 2 21.61 5.32 15.37
CA LEU A 2 22.25 4.20 16.07
C LEU A 2 21.39 2.93 16.00
N CYS A 3 21.99 1.81 15.61
CA CYS A 3 21.33 0.50 15.61
C CYS A 3 21.09 0.03 17.06
N PRO A 4 19.83 -0.30 17.46
CA PRO A 4 19.53 -0.73 18.83
C PRO A 4 20.10 -2.10 19.19
N SER A 5 20.56 -2.88 18.19
CA SER A 5 21.10 -4.21 18.40
C SER A 5 22.60 -4.27 18.55
N CYS A 6 23.34 -3.41 17.84
CA CYS A 6 24.80 -3.48 17.82
C CYS A 6 25.49 -2.12 18.05
N GLY A 7 24.73 -1.04 18.22
CA GLY A 7 25.27 0.31 18.46
C GLY A 7 25.97 0.94 17.26
N HIS A 8 25.97 0.29 16.08
CA HIS A 8 26.59 0.87 14.89
C HIS A 8 25.82 2.11 14.43
N ASP A 9 26.55 3.17 14.07
CA ASP A 9 25.96 4.40 13.55
C ASP A 9 25.75 4.28 12.03
N ASN A 10 24.49 4.28 11.62
CA ASN A 10 24.07 4.15 10.23
C ASN A 10 23.61 5.50 9.69
N LEU A 11 23.62 5.66 8.38
CA LEU A 11 23.01 6.81 7.73
C LEU A 11 21.49 6.83 8.02
N GLU A 12 20.92 8.02 8.15
CA GLU A 12 19.47 8.18 8.32
C GLU A 12 18.74 7.70 7.07
N GLY A 13 17.63 6.98 7.27
CA GLY A 13 16.84 6.43 6.17
C GLY A 13 17.26 5.03 5.68
N MET A 14 18.23 4.39 6.33
CA MET A 14 18.60 3.02 5.98
C MET A 14 17.61 2.00 6.51
N ASP A 15 17.16 1.09 5.64
CA ASP A 15 16.23 0.01 5.98
C ASP A 15 16.85 -1.08 6.87
N ARG A 16 18.17 -1.22 6.82
CA ARG A 16 18.92 -2.24 7.55
C ARG A 16 20.27 -1.70 8.04
N CYS A 17 20.70 -2.19 9.19
CA CYS A 17 22.00 -1.87 9.73
C CYS A 17 23.12 -2.47 8.88
N ASP A 18 24.10 -1.65 8.47
CA ASP A 18 25.23 -2.10 7.67
C ASP A 18 26.13 -3.11 8.39
N ASN A 19 26.14 -3.08 9.73
CA ASN A 19 26.98 -3.97 10.50
C ASN A 19 26.30 -5.30 10.85
N CYS A 20 25.04 -5.32 11.32
CA CYS A 20 24.37 -6.53 11.81
C CYS A 20 23.16 -6.96 10.98
N MET A 21 22.86 -6.25 9.90
CA MET A 21 21.76 -6.53 8.97
C MET A 21 20.35 -6.51 9.60
N LYS A 22 20.21 -6.09 10.86
CA LYS A 22 18.91 -5.95 11.51
C LYS A 22 18.09 -4.85 10.85
N SER A 23 16.79 -5.07 10.72
CA SER A 23 15.86 -4.06 10.19
C SER A 23 15.88 -2.81 11.07
N LEU A 24 16.00 -1.64 10.43
CA LEU A 24 15.95 -0.32 11.05
C LEU A 24 14.68 0.45 10.65
N ARG A 25 13.80 -0.17 9.86
CA ARG A 25 12.59 0.44 9.28
C ARG A 25 11.66 1.07 10.31
N ASP A 26 11.65 0.52 11.52
CA ASP A 26 10.79 0.99 12.61
C ASP A 26 11.43 2.10 13.45
N LEU A 27 12.70 2.45 13.18
CA LEU A 27 13.44 3.47 13.94
C LEU A 27 13.32 4.88 13.34
N ASP A 28 12.98 4.98 12.05
CA ASP A 28 12.80 6.27 11.36
C ASP A 28 11.36 6.83 11.51
N VAL A 29 10.50 6.11 12.20
CA VAL A 29 9.17 6.63 12.53
C VAL A 29 9.32 7.67 13.64
N PRO A 30 8.96 8.96 13.40
CA PRO A 30 9.01 9.99 14.44
C PRO A 30 8.25 9.52 15.69
N ARG A 31 8.88 9.64 16.86
CA ARG A 31 8.23 9.23 18.11
C ARG A 31 7.22 10.29 18.53
N ALA A 32 6.04 9.83 18.95
CA ALA A 32 4.89 10.67 19.33
C ALA A 32 5.06 11.48 20.62
N ASP A 33 6.20 11.37 21.29
CA ASP A 33 6.41 11.88 22.66
C ASP A 33 6.31 13.41 22.81
N ALA A 34 6.33 14.16 21.70
CA ALA A 34 6.35 15.62 21.72
C ALA A 34 5.21 16.29 20.95
N THR A 35 4.32 15.53 20.31
CA THR A 35 3.28 16.09 19.44
C THR A 35 1.89 15.63 19.89
N GLY A 36 1.03 16.58 20.22
CA GLY A 36 -0.39 16.31 20.52
C GLY A 36 -1.25 16.22 19.24
N GLY A 37 -2.48 15.79 19.39
CA GLY A 37 -3.48 15.82 18.32
C GLY A 37 -3.20 14.81 17.19
N VAL A 38 -3.47 15.24 15.96
CA VAL A 38 -3.44 14.43 14.73
C VAL A 38 -2.15 13.63 14.53
N VAL A 39 -0.98 14.22 14.85
CA VAL A 39 0.31 13.52 14.68
C VAL A 39 0.40 12.30 15.56
N ARG A 40 -0.06 12.42 16.81
CA ARG A 40 -0.10 11.29 17.74
C ARG A 40 -1.05 10.20 17.25
N SER A 41 -2.28 10.56 16.85
CA SER A 41 -3.24 9.60 16.30
C SER A 41 -2.68 8.86 15.08
N VAL A 42 -2.08 9.57 14.14
CA VAL A 42 -1.43 8.95 12.96
C VAL A 42 -0.33 7.96 13.35
N MET A 43 0.42 8.23 14.43
CA MET A 43 1.50 7.38 14.90
C MET A 43 1.03 6.16 15.68
N GLU A 44 0.01 6.32 16.51
CA GLU A 44 -0.45 5.31 17.46
C GLU A 44 -1.62 4.47 16.95
N ASP A 45 -2.50 5.05 16.12
CA ASP A 45 -3.68 4.35 15.61
C ASP A 45 -3.31 3.34 14.54
N ASP A 46 -3.95 2.19 14.60
CA ASP A 46 -3.81 1.13 13.61
C ASP A 46 -4.71 1.35 12.38
N LEU A 47 -4.48 0.58 11.33
CA LEU A 47 -5.21 0.69 10.07
C LEU A 47 -6.69 0.30 10.17
N SER A 48 -7.13 -0.30 11.28
CA SER A 48 -8.56 -0.59 11.51
C SER A 48 -9.39 0.68 11.68
N ARG A 49 -8.74 1.79 12.06
CA ARG A 49 -9.37 3.12 12.21
C ARG A 49 -9.65 3.80 10.88
N LEU A 50 -8.97 3.40 9.82
CA LEU A 50 -9.23 3.92 8.48
C LEU A 50 -10.50 3.31 7.88
N GLU A 51 -11.20 4.12 7.08
CA GLU A 51 -12.19 3.59 6.16
C GLU A 51 -11.48 2.69 5.14
N GLN A 52 -11.63 1.38 5.33
CA GLN A 52 -11.04 0.39 4.45
C GLN A 52 -11.99 0.09 3.30
N GLU A 53 -11.46 0.09 2.08
CA GLU A 53 -12.28 -0.11 0.90
C GLU A 53 -12.13 -1.54 0.38
N GLU A 54 -13.26 -2.22 0.19
CA GLU A 54 -13.31 -3.37 -0.71
C GLU A 54 -12.97 -2.91 -2.12
N THR A 55 -12.17 -3.69 -2.82
CA THR A 55 -11.75 -3.37 -4.18
C THR A 55 -12.05 -4.53 -5.13
N VAL A 56 -11.79 -4.31 -6.42
CA VAL A 56 -11.94 -5.35 -7.43
C VAL A 56 -10.87 -6.42 -7.20
N ILE A 57 -11.28 -7.68 -7.09
CA ILE A 57 -10.38 -8.83 -6.99
C ILE A 57 -10.41 -9.55 -8.33
N VAL A 58 -9.23 -9.81 -8.87
CA VAL A 58 -9.05 -10.42 -10.19
C VAL A 58 -7.95 -11.47 -10.19
N ARG A 59 -7.88 -12.27 -11.25
CA ARG A 59 -6.84 -13.28 -11.46
C ARG A 59 -5.78 -12.80 -12.44
N PRO A 60 -4.55 -13.36 -12.39
CA PRO A 60 -3.45 -12.96 -13.28
C PRO A 60 -3.78 -13.01 -14.77
N GLY A 61 -4.61 -13.97 -15.19
CA GLY A 61 -5.00 -14.16 -16.59
C GLY A 61 -6.15 -13.28 -17.08
N ASP A 62 -6.78 -12.49 -16.21
CA ASP A 62 -7.90 -11.63 -16.61
C ASP A 62 -7.42 -10.52 -17.55
N SER A 63 -8.26 -10.14 -18.53
CA SER A 63 -7.97 -9.07 -19.46
C SER A 63 -7.77 -7.73 -18.73
N ALA A 64 -6.64 -7.08 -18.93
CA ALA A 64 -6.35 -5.78 -18.30
C ALA A 64 -7.40 -4.72 -18.66
N LEU A 65 -7.95 -4.74 -19.86
CA LEU A 65 -9.05 -3.86 -20.26
C LEU A 65 -10.33 -4.18 -19.48
N GLY A 66 -10.69 -5.47 -19.33
CA GLY A 66 -11.84 -5.90 -18.53
C GLY A 66 -11.70 -5.49 -17.07
N VAL A 67 -10.49 -5.63 -16.51
CA VAL A 67 -10.17 -5.18 -15.14
C VAL A 67 -10.35 -3.66 -15.02
N ALA A 68 -9.84 -2.87 -15.97
CA ALA A 68 -10.01 -1.42 -15.98
C ALA A 68 -11.50 -0.99 -16.08
N GLN A 69 -12.31 -1.74 -16.86
CA GLN A 69 -13.76 -1.51 -16.92
C GLN A 69 -14.43 -1.80 -15.57
N SER A 70 -14.10 -2.92 -14.93
CA SER A 70 -14.62 -3.29 -13.60
C SER A 70 -14.24 -2.25 -12.53
N MET A 71 -13.01 -1.74 -12.56
CA MET A 71 -12.57 -0.66 -11.68
C MET A 71 -13.41 0.62 -11.88
N LYS A 72 -13.67 0.99 -13.14
CA LYS A 72 -14.49 2.16 -13.48
C LYS A 72 -15.94 1.99 -13.00
N GLU A 73 -16.58 0.84 -13.27
CA GLU A 73 -17.95 0.53 -12.89
C GLU A 73 -18.13 0.53 -11.36
N SER A 74 -17.14 -0.04 -10.65
CA SER A 74 -17.11 -0.10 -9.18
C SER A 74 -16.62 1.20 -8.54
N ARG A 75 -16.16 2.18 -9.33
CA ARG A 75 -15.53 3.43 -8.86
C ARG A 75 -14.35 3.18 -7.93
N LYS A 76 -13.51 2.19 -8.26
CA LYS A 76 -12.32 1.81 -7.50
C LYS A 76 -11.04 2.21 -8.24
N GLY A 77 -10.09 2.80 -7.50
CA GLY A 77 -8.82 3.27 -8.04
C GLY A 77 -7.79 2.17 -8.29
N CYS A 78 -8.05 0.95 -7.81
CA CYS A 78 -7.18 -0.20 -8.04
C CYS A 78 -7.95 -1.51 -8.05
N ALA A 79 -7.29 -2.56 -8.56
CA ALA A 79 -7.69 -3.95 -8.43
C ALA A 79 -6.53 -4.75 -7.80
N LEU A 80 -6.86 -5.71 -6.94
CA LEU A 80 -5.90 -6.67 -6.38
C LEU A 80 -5.92 -7.95 -7.19
N VAL A 81 -4.72 -8.42 -7.54
CA VAL A 81 -4.56 -9.65 -8.32
C VAL A 81 -4.16 -10.77 -7.37
N LEU A 82 -5.03 -11.76 -7.25
CA LEU A 82 -4.81 -12.93 -6.39
C LEU A 82 -4.58 -14.17 -7.27
N ASP A 83 -3.68 -15.05 -6.84
CA ASP A 83 -3.49 -16.35 -7.45
C ASP A 83 -4.60 -17.34 -7.05
N ASP A 84 -4.53 -18.57 -7.56
CA ASP A 84 -5.52 -19.61 -7.29
C ASP A 84 -5.53 -20.07 -5.82
N ALA A 85 -4.45 -19.81 -5.07
CA ALA A 85 -4.36 -20.05 -3.64
C ALA A 85 -4.90 -18.87 -2.81
N GLY A 86 -5.39 -17.79 -3.45
CA GLY A 86 -5.87 -16.58 -2.78
C GLY A 86 -4.77 -15.66 -2.29
N LYS A 87 -3.52 -15.88 -2.70
CA LYS A 87 -2.38 -15.04 -2.32
C LYS A 87 -2.29 -13.80 -3.22
N LEU A 88 -2.01 -12.66 -2.61
CA LEU A 88 -1.77 -11.42 -3.34
C LEU A 88 -0.47 -11.52 -4.16
N VAL A 89 -0.60 -11.44 -5.48
CA VAL A 89 0.51 -11.50 -6.43
C VAL A 89 0.72 -10.21 -7.21
N GLY A 90 -0.27 -9.31 -7.19
CA GLY A 90 -0.18 -8.04 -7.90
C GLY A 90 -1.20 -7.00 -7.48
N ILE A 91 -0.94 -5.77 -7.87
CA ILE A 91 -1.89 -4.65 -7.82
C ILE A 91 -1.90 -3.95 -9.18
N PHE A 92 -3.09 -3.65 -9.68
CA PHE A 92 -3.31 -2.91 -10.91
C PHE A 92 -4.08 -1.63 -10.60
N THR A 93 -3.59 -0.48 -11.03
CA THR A 93 -4.07 0.83 -10.62
C THR A 93 -4.47 1.71 -11.80
N GLU A 94 -5.20 2.80 -11.54
CA GLU A 94 -5.49 3.85 -12.53
C GLU A 94 -4.23 4.36 -13.23
N HIS A 95 -3.11 4.45 -12.48
CA HIS A 95 -1.82 4.87 -13.04
C HIS A 95 -1.30 3.85 -14.06
N ASP A 96 -1.45 2.54 -13.80
CA ASP A 96 -1.08 1.49 -14.76
C ASP A 96 -1.96 1.55 -16.01
N VAL A 97 -3.26 1.81 -15.83
CA VAL A 97 -4.20 2.02 -16.95
C VAL A 97 -3.71 3.18 -17.84
N MET A 98 -3.43 4.34 -17.24
CA MET A 98 -2.99 5.52 -17.99
C MET A 98 -1.63 5.31 -18.67
N LYS A 99 -0.67 4.74 -17.94
CA LYS A 99 0.72 4.66 -18.39
C LYS A 99 0.98 3.48 -19.32
N LYS A 100 0.37 2.34 -19.06
CA LYS A 100 0.68 1.10 -19.77
C LYS A 100 -0.41 0.71 -20.77
N LEU A 101 -1.69 0.82 -20.36
CA LEU A 101 -2.81 0.40 -21.18
C LEU A 101 -3.07 1.40 -22.33
N ILE A 102 -3.13 2.69 -22.03
CA ILE A 102 -3.40 3.73 -23.06
C ILE A 102 -2.22 3.88 -24.01
N SER A 103 -0.97 3.79 -23.49
CA SER A 103 0.24 3.94 -24.31
C SER A 103 0.49 2.79 -25.27
N ALA A 104 -0.11 1.62 -25.05
CA ALA A 104 0.11 0.42 -25.88
C ALA A 104 -0.84 0.33 -27.11
N GLY A 105 -1.80 1.26 -27.24
CA GLY A 105 -2.70 1.34 -28.41
C GLY A 105 -3.66 0.16 -28.55
N GLU A 106 -4.10 -0.14 -29.78
CA GLU A 106 -5.12 -1.17 -30.04
C GLU A 106 -4.69 -2.61 -29.71
N SER A 107 -3.39 -2.86 -29.58
CA SER A 107 -2.83 -4.19 -29.26
C SER A 107 -3.15 -4.71 -27.86
N VAL A 108 -3.79 -3.88 -27.00
CA VAL A 108 -3.94 -4.14 -25.56
C VAL A 108 -5.22 -4.86 -25.18
N ARG A 109 -6.11 -5.11 -26.13
CA ARG A 109 -7.44 -5.66 -25.83
C ARG A 109 -7.41 -7.00 -25.12
N ASP A 110 -6.40 -7.82 -25.38
CA ASP A 110 -6.29 -9.19 -24.88
C ASP A 110 -5.07 -9.40 -23.96
N VAL A 111 -4.42 -8.32 -23.49
CA VAL A 111 -3.27 -8.45 -22.60
C VAL A 111 -3.73 -8.84 -21.19
N PRO A 112 -3.20 -9.93 -20.62
CA PRO A 112 -3.50 -10.32 -19.24
C PRO A 112 -2.99 -9.28 -18.26
N VAL A 113 -3.73 -9.07 -17.15
CA VAL A 113 -3.40 -8.06 -16.15
C VAL A 113 -2.04 -8.28 -15.51
N ASP A 114 -1.58 -9.52 -15.42
CA ASP A 114 -0.28 -9.87 -14.84
C ASP A 114 0.92 -9.31 -15.63
N GLN A 115 0.75 -8.97 -16.89
CA GLN A 115 1.79 -8.32 -17.71
C GLN A 115 1.88 -6.81 -17.43
N LEU A 116 0.82 -6.20 -16.92
CA LEU A 116 0.73 -4.76 -16.70
C LEU A 116 0.70 -4.36 -15.23
N MET A 117 0.35 -5.27 -14.32
CA MET A 117 0.28 -5.01 -12.89
C MET A 117 1.64 -4.69 -12.27
N THR A 118 1.65 -4.11 -11.09
CA THR A 118 2.80 -4.10 -10.19
C THR A 118 2.81 -5.42 -9.44
N ARG A 119 3.90 -6.19 -9.59
CA ARG A 119 4.03 -7.53 -8.99
C ARG A 119 4.46 -7.44 -7.53
N ASN A 120 4.02 -8.42 -6.74
CA ASN A 120 4.40 -8.60 -5.34
C ASN A 120 4.28 -7.30 -4.52
N PRO A 121 3.11 -6.63 -4.52
CA PRO A 121 2.92 -5.44 -3.72
C PRO A 121 3.07 -5.80 -2.25
N GLU A 122 3.70 -4.92 -1.49
CA GLU A 122 3.82 -5.10 -0.06
C GLU A 122 2.46 -4.83 0.59
N ALA A 123 1.91 -5.81 1.30
CA ALA A 123 0.69 -5.66 2.07
C ALA A 123 1.02 -5.34 3.53
N LEU A 124 0.26 -4.44 4.14
CA LEU A 124 0.27 -4.19 5.57
C LEU A 124 -0.73 -5.09 6.28
N ARG A 125 -0.62 -5.18 7.60
CA ARG A 125 -1.61 -5.80 8.46
C ARG A 125 -2.56 -4.74 9.01
N GLU A 126 -3.73 -5.14 9.40
CA GLU A 126 -4.71 -4.24 10.02
C GLU A 126 -4.20 -3.60 11.33
N THR A 127 -3.29 -4.28 12.01
CA THR A 127 -2.62 -3.81 13.24
C THR A 127 -1.41 -2.91 13.00
N ASP A 128 -1.01 -2.70 11.75
CA ASP A 128 0.05 -1.74 11.43
C ASP A 128 -0.49 -0.30 11.56
N SER A 129 0.39 0.65 11.88
CA SER A 129 -0.03 2.03 12.12
C SER A 129 -0.42 2.78 10.84
N VAL A 130 -1.26 3.81 10.99
CA VAL A 130 -1.58 4.75 9.91
C VAL A 130 -0.29 5.39 9.36
N ALA A 131 0.68 5.69 10.24
CA ALA A 131 2.00 6.19 9.84
C ALA A 131 2.74 5.22 8.92
N ALA A 132 2.64 3.91 9.16
CA ALA A 132 3.26 2.91 8.29
C ALA A 132 2.68 2.95 6.87
N ALA A 133 1.35 3.09 6.73
CA ALA A 133 0.71 3.24 5.43
C ALA A 133 1.16 4.52 4.72
N LEU A 134 1.18 5.67 5.43
CA LEU A 134 1.67 6.93 4.87
C LEU A 134 3.11 6.84 4.40
N ASN A 135 3.98 6.26 5.21
CA ASN A 135 5.39 6.06 4.83
C ASN A 135 5.51 5.21 3.57
N LYS A 136 4.78 4.09 3.48
CA LYS A 136 4.76 3.26 2.28
C LYS A 136 4.28 4.02 1.04
N MET A 137 3.20 4.80 1.17
CA MET A 137 2.69 5.62 0.07
C MET A 137 3.71 6.68 -0.37
N ALA A 138 4.37 7.33 0.57
CA ALA A 138 5.36 8.37 0.31
C ALA A 138 6.62 7.81 -0.37
N MET A 139 7.21 6.76 0.20
CA MET A 139 8.43 6.15 -0.32
C MET A 139 8.20 5.41 -1.64
N GLY A 140 7.07 4.70 -1.76
CA GLY A 140 6.72 3.94 -2.96
C GLY A 140 6.06 4.76 -4.06
N ARG A 141 5.69 6.03 -3.80
CA ARG A 141 4.97 6.92 -4.72
C ARG A 141 3.68 6.31 -5.26
N TYR A 142 2.96 5.57 -4.42
CA TYR A 142 1.67 4.99 -4.74
C TYR A 142 0.59 5.45 -3.76
N ARG A 143 -0.67 5.39 -4.17
CA ARG A 143 -1.82 5.92 -3.42
C ARG A 143 -2.74 4.85 -2.84
N HIS A 144 -2.40 3.59 -3.05
CA HIS A 144 -3.18 2.44 -2.60
C HIS A 144 -2.25 1.42 -1.96
N VAL A 145 -2.55 1.01 -0.74
CA VAL A 145 -1.79 -0.01 0.02
C VAL A 145 -2.73 -1.16 0.33
N PRO A 146 -2.42 -2.38 -0.12
CA PRO A 146 -3.15 -3.57 0.30
C PRO A 146 -3.01 -3.81 1.81
N ILE A 147 -4.11 -4.20 2.45
CA ILE A 147 -4.16 -4.63 3.85
C ILE A 147 -4.61 -6.08 3.89
N ALA A 148 -3.79 -6.94 4.49
CA ALA A 148 -4.15 -8.32 4.76
C ALA A 148 -4.97 -8.39 6.05
N LYS A 149 -6.16 -9.00 5.97
CA LYS A 149 -7.03 -9.31 7.10
C LYS A 149 -6.68 -10.67 7.70
N ASP A 150 -6.98 -10.87 8.98
CA ASP A 150 -6.76 -12.14 9.68
C ASP A 150 -7.58 -13.31 9.09
N ASP A 151 -8.69 -13.00 8.42
CA ASP A 151 -9.52 -13.99 7.72
C ASP A 151 -9.02 -14.36 6.32
N GLY A 152 -7.85 -13.88 5.94
CA GLY A 152 -7.22 -14.14 4.64
C GLY A 152 -7.73 -13.26 3.49
N ARG A 153 -8.68 -12.37 3.72
CA ARG A 153 -9.10 -11.38 2.73
C ARG A 153 -8.12 -10.22 2.62
N TYR A 154 -8.21 -9.50 1.52
CA TYR A 154 -7.47 -8.26 1.31
C TYR A 154 -8.46 -7.11 1.09
N VAL A 155 -8.14 -5.97 1.72
CA VAL A 155 -8.79 -4.68 1.51
C VAL A 155 -7.74 -3.65 1.14
N VAL A 156 -8.12 -2.41 0.87
CA VAL A 156 -7.20 -1.37 0.45
C VAL A 156 -7.37 -0.13 1.34
N ALA A 157 -6.25 0.39 1.84
CA ALA A 157 -6.16 1.77 2.30
C ALA A 157 -5.76 2.66 1.13
N SER A 158 -6.52 3.72 0.90
CA SER A 158 -6.19 4.74 -0.10
C SER A 158 -5.67 6.01 0.57
N ILE A 159 -4.92 6.83 -0.18
CA ILE A 159 -4.54 8.16 0.33
C ILE A 159 -5.77 9.00 0.70
N THR A 160 -6.89 8.78 0.01
CA THR A 160 -8.15 9.47 0.31
C THR A 160 -8.73 9.04 1.65
N SER A 161 -8.66 7.72 1.98
CA SER A 161 -9.12 7.24 3.30
C SER A 161 -8.26 7.79 4.43
N VAL A 162 -6.95 7.91 4.22
CA VAL A 162 -6.04 8.54 5.19
C VAL A 162 -6.36 10.03 5.36
N LEU A 163 -6.60 10.76 4.26
CA LEU A 163 -6.97 12.18 4.34
C LEU A 163 -8.30 12.39 5.07
N ARG A 164 -9.29 11.52 4.84
CA ARG A 164 -10.56 11.58 5.59
C ARG A 164 -10.36 11.33 7.08
N TYR A 165 -9.55 10.33 7.43
CA TYR A 165 -9.20 10.05 8.81
C TYR A 165 -8.56 11.27 9.48
N ILE A 166 -7.54 11.87 8.86
CA ILE A 166 -6.87 13.08 9.37
C ILE A 166 -7.85 14.24 9.51
N ALA A 167 -8.78 14.41 8.57
CA ALA A 167 -9.75 15.51 8.61
C ALA A 167 -10.85 15.33 9.69
N GLN A 168 -11.01 14.15 10.27
CA GLN A 168 -11.96 13.86 11.35
C GLN A 168 -11.33 14.02 12.73
N GLU A 169 -10.00 14.06 12.83
CA GLU A 169 -9.29 14.28 14.09
C GLU A 169 -9.35 15.78 14.45
N ASP A 170 -9.52 16.07 15.73
CA ASP A 170 -9.51 17.44 16.26
C ASP A 170 -8.07 18.00 16.20
N TRP A 171 -7.95 19.15 15.52
CA TRP A 171 -6.68 19.86 15.32
C TRP A 171 -6.30 20.70 16.54
#